data_3b4d9ba9ea859672f814cb68db94a408
#
_entry.id   3b4d9ba9ea859672f814cb68db94a408
#
_cell.length_a   1.000
_cell.length_b   1.000
_cell.length_c   1.000
_cell.angle_alpha   90.00
_cell.angle_beta   90.00
_cell.angle_gamma   90.00
#
_symmetry.space_group_name_H-M   'P 1'
#
loop_
_entity.id
_entity.type
_entity.pdbx_description
1 polymer ?
#
loop_
_entity_poly.entity_id
_entity_poly.type
_entity_poly.pdbx_seq_one_letter_code
_entity_poly.pdbx_strand_id
1 'polypeptide(L)'
;MVQLNPISQKIISFFPIIYPSLSEQIAIADYLDKKTTQIAAQIKLLETKRDTYLRLKKSLINKAVTKGLNPDVELEESGIDWLGKKPKHWKVKRIKDIATIKNGSDYKTIQADEGYPVIGSGGQFTYATDYIYDGEAVLLGRKGTIDKPLYVNCKFWVVDTMFYLIANKNASTRYLFYTALLIPYKAYSTSTALPSMTQRDLNHHLFPVPPLSEQQEIADYLDQQSRKIDDIVSNINLQIGKLQTLRKSLINEVITGERSIV
;
A
#
# COMPACT_ATOMS: atom_id res chain seq x y z
N MET A 1 1.41 -18.71 -23.22
CA MET A 1 0.60 -17.72 -23.99
C MET A 1 -0.62 -18.46 -24.52
N VAL A 2 -1.83 -18.15 -24.00
CA VAL A 2 -3.08 -18.69 -24.55
C VAL A 2 -3.38 -17.87 -25.78
N GLN A 3 -3.35 -18.49 -26.97
CA GLN A 3 -3.78 -17.87 -28.21
C GLN A 3 -5.30 -17.73 -28.15
N LEU A 4 -5.79 -16.51 -27.97
CA LEU A 4 -7.20 -16.17 -28.11
C LEU A 4 -7.54 -16.25 -29.59
N ASN A 5 -8.26 -17.28 -30.02
CA ASN A 5 -8.80 -17.35 -31.38
C ASN A 5 -9.85 -16.25 -31.56
N PRO A 6 -9.76 -15.41 -32.60
CA PRO A 6 -10.76 -14.39 -32.85
C PRO A 6 -12.11 -15.05 -33.17
N ILE A 7 -13.16 -14.59 -32.48
CA ILE A 7 -14.54 -15.06 -32.75
C ILE A 7 -14.97 -14.48 -34.10
N SER A 8 -15.25 -15.34 -35.09
CA SER A 8 -15.71 -14.89 -36.40
C SER A 8 -17.19 -14.49 -36.38
N GLN A 9 -17.61 -13.60 -37.30
CA GLN A 9 -19.03 -13.23 -37.46
C GLN A 9 -19.94 -14.44 -37.66
N LYS A 10 -19.45 -15.47 -38.39
CA LYS A 10 -20.15 -16.73 -38.58
C LYS A 10 -20.42 -17.50 -37.29
N ILE A 11 -19.51 -17.47 -36.35
CA ILE A 11 -19.69 -18.11 -35.02
C ILE A 11 -20.74 -17.35 -34.22
N ILE A 12 -20.69 -16.01 -34.23
CA ILE A 12 -21.64 -15.15 -33.50
C ILE A 12 -23.08 -15.38 -34.00
N SER A 13 -23.29 -15.56 -35.32
CA SER A 13 -24.63 -15.75 -35.90
C SER A 13 -25.33 -17.06 -35.50
N PHE A 14 -24.60 -18.03 -34.94
CA PHE A 14 -25.15 -19.31 -34.46
C PHE A 14 -25.42 -19.35 -32.94
N PHE A 15 -25.11 -18.28 -32.19
CA PHE A 15 -25.42 -18.27 -30.76
C PHE A 15 -26.95 -18.15 -30.54
N PRO A 16 -27.56 -19.09 -29.84
CA PRO A 16 -28.97 -18.97 -29.45
C PRO A 16 -29.16 -17.79 -28.51
N ILE A 17 -30.10 -16.91 -28.80
CA ILE A 17 -30.45 -15.76 -27.97
C ILE A 17 -31.88 -15.97 -27.46
N ILE A 18 -32.10 -15.80 -26.15
CA ILE A 18 -33.45 -15.71 -25.59
C ILE A 18 -34.08 -14.41 -26.08
N TYR A 19 -35.24 -14.50 -26.75
CA TYR A 19 -35.90 -13.37 -27.41
C TYR A 19 -37.32 -13.20 -26.82
N PRO A 20 -37.47 -12.46 -25.71
CA PRO A 20 -38.81 -12.18 -25.14
C PRO A 20 -39.59 -11.16 -25.95
N SER A 21 -40.85 -10.91 -25.61
CA SER A 21 -41.66 -9.86 -26.22
C SER A 21 -41.02 -8.47 -26.07
N LEU A 22 -41.32 -7.54 -26.99
CA LEU A 22 -40.74 -6.17 -26.95
C LEU A 22 -41.06 -5.45 -25.61
N SER A 23 -42.28 -5.63 -25.09
CA SER A 23 -42.68 -5.07 -23.78
C SER A 23 -41.82 -5.60 -22.65
N GLU A 24 -41.51 -6.90 -22.68
CA GLU A 24 -40.68 -7.56 -21.68
C GLU A 24 -39.20 -7.15 -21.81
N GLN A 25 -38.70 -6.99 -23.02
CA GLN A 25 -37.36 -6.46 -23.30
C GLN A 25 -37.18 -5.06 -22.69
N ILE A 26 -38.18 -4.17 -22.86
CA ILE A 26 -38.16 -2.82 -22.30
C ILE A 26 -38.18 -2.89 -20.74
N ALA A 27 -39.06 -3.72 -20.17
CA ALA A 27 -39.14 -3.89 -18.72
C ALA A 27 -37.83 -4.44 -18.13
N ILE A 28 -37.19 -5.40 -18.81
CA ILE A 28 -35.88 -5.95 -18.43
C ILE A 28 -34.82 -4.85 -18.45
N ALA A 29 -34.74 -4.08 -19.52
CA ALA A 29 -33.77 -3.01 -19.68
C ALA A 29 -33.92 -1.95 -18.57
N ASP A 30 -35.14 -1.45 -18.36
CA ASP A 30 -35.45 -0.44 -17.33
C ASP A 30 -35.10 -0.94 -15.92
N TYR A 31 -35.45 -2.19 -15.63
CA TYR A 31 -35.12 -2.81 -14.34
C TYR A 31 -33.62 -2.92 -14.13
N LEU A 32 -32.89 -3.45 -15.12
CA LEU A 32 -31.43 -3.61 -15.04
C LEU A 32 -30.72 -2.27 -14.94
N ASP A 33 -31.12 -1.26 -15.72
CA ASP A 33 -30.54 0.08 -15.69
C ASP A 33 -30.73 0.72 -14.31
N LYS A 34 -31.94 0.64 -13.74
CA LYS A 34 -32.22 1.12 -12.39
C LYS A 34 -31.35 0.43 -11.36
N LYS A 35 -31.28 -0.91 -11.37
CA LYS A 35 -30.54 -1.70 -10.37
C LYS A 35 -29.03 -1.54 -10.51
N THR A 36 -28.50 -1.59 -11.73
CA THR A 36 -27.06 -1.46 -11.97
C THR A 36 -26.57 -0.05 -11.66
N THR A 37 -27.39 0.99 -11.93
CA THR A 37 -27.09 2.37 -11.53
C THR A 37 -27.06 2.52 -10.00
N GLN A 38 -28.02 1.93 -9.27
CA GLN A 38 -28.01 1.92 -7.80
C GLN A 38 -26.77 1.24 -7.24
N ILE A 39 -26.39 0.08 -7.76
CA ILE A 39 -25.19 -0.65 -7.35
C ILE A 39 -23.93 0.16 -7.65
N ALA A 40 -23.83 0.78 -8.82
CA ALA A 40 -22.71 1.62 -9.19
C ALA A 40 -22.54 2.84 -8.26
N ALA A 41 -23.66 3.47 -7.87
CA ALA A 41 -23.66 4.57 -6.90
C ALA A 41 -23.16 4.13 -5.53
N GLN A 42 -23.57 2.95 -5.05
CA GLN A 42 -23.09 2.36 -3.78
C GLN A 42 -21.60 2.05 -3.83
N ILE A 43 -21.10 1.46 -4.91
CA ILE A 43 -19.67 1.19 -5.10
C ILE A 43 -18.88 2.50 -5.04
N LYS A 44 -19.30 3.52 -5.77
CA LYS A 44 -18.65 4.85 -5.78
C LYS A 44 -18.59 5.48 -4.39
N LEU A 45 -19.66 5.35 -3.60
CA LEU A 45 -19.68 5.83 -2.21
C LEU A 45 -18.67 5.09 -1.33
N LEU A 46 -18.59 3.75 -1.46
CA LEU A 46 -17.62 2.93 -0.75
C LEU A 46 -16.17 3.25 -1.14
N GLU A 47 -15.91 3.48 -2.42
CA GLU A 47 -14.59 3.91 -2.92
C GLU A 47 -14.19 5.26 -2.33
N THR A 48 -15.11 6.24 -2.31
CA THR A 48 -14.86 7.55 -1.68
C THR A 48 -14.57 7.40 -0.20
N LYS A 49 -15.31 6.54 0.50
CA LYS A 49 -15.09 6.25 1.92
C LYS A 49 -13.72 5.60 2.16
N ARG A 50 -13.35 4.61 1.36
CA ARG A 50 -12.01 3.97 1.39
C ARG A 50 -10.90 4.99 1.25
N ASP A 51 -10.98 5.83 0.24
CA ASP A 51 -9.96 6.83 -0.06
C ASP A 51 -9.86 7.91 1.05
N THR A 52 -10.97 8.19 1.72
CA THR A 52 -10.99 9.07 2.91
C THR A 52 -10.24 8.43 4.08
N TYR A 53 -10.43 7.14 4.36
CA TYR A 53 -9.67 6.44 5.40
C TYR A 53 -8.17 6.34 5.09
N LEU A 54 -7.80 6.12 3.82
CA LEU A 54 -6.39 6.11 3.41
C LEU A 54 -5.73 7.49 3.60
N ARG A 55 -6.46 8.57 3.28
CA ARG A 55 -5.99 9.94 3.56
C ARG A 55 -5.88 10.23 5.05
N LEU A 56 -6.85 9.76 5.85
CA LEU A 56 -6.79 9.87 7.31
C LEU A 56 -5.55 9.16 7.87
N LYS A 57 -5.27 7.92 7.44
CA LYS A 57 -4.07 7.18 7.83
C LYS A 57 -2.81 7.99 7.56
N LYS A 58 -2.67 8.51 6.35
CA LYS A 58 -1.51 9.35 5.96
C LYS A 58 -1.40 10.62 6.81
N SER A 59 -2.51 11.28 7.12
CA SER A 59 -2.55 12.47 7.96
C SER A 59 -2.14 12.17 9.41
N LEU A 60 -2.63 11.04 9.97
CA LEU A 60 -2.26 10.60 11.32
C LEU A 60 -0.76 10.30 11.41
N ILE A 61 -0.21 9.57 10.44
CA ILE A 61 1.22 9.30 10.37
C ILE A 61 2.01 10.60 10.31
N ASN A 62 1.65 11.48 9.38
CA ASN A 62 2.34 12.77 9.24
C ASN A 62 2.31 13.58 10.53
N LYS A 63 1.13 13.74 11.16
CA LYS A 63 0.99 14.49 12.41
C LYS A 63 1.82 13.90 13.53
N ALA A 64 1.72 12.60 13.77
CA ALA A 64 2.42 11.93 14.87
C ALA A 64 3.94 11.97 14.70
N VAL A 65 4.44 11.75 13.48
CA VAL A 65 5.88 11.73 13.17
C VAL A 65 6.50 13.13 13.16
N THR A 66 5.73 14.18 12.85
CA THR A 66 6.27 15.55 12.76
C THR A 66 6.01 16.39 14.01
N LYS A 67 4.92 16.14 14.74
CA LYS A 67 4.47 16.97 15.87
C LYS A 67 4.29 16.21 17.18
N GLY A 68 4.45 14.88 17.17
CA GLY A 68 4.20 14.05 18.35
C GLY A 68 2.71 13.80 18.63
N LEU A 69 2.44 13.20 19.77
CA LEU A 69 1.09 12.85 20.23
C LEU A 69 0.48 13.91 21.15
N ASN A 70 1.32 14.71 21.83
CA ASN A 70 0.86 15.76 22.72
C ASN A 70 0.47 17.02 21.91
N PRO A 71 -0.82 17.45 21.93
CA PRO A 71 -1.26 18.64 21.20
C PRO A 71 -0.72 19.96 21.78
N ASP A 72 -0.34 19.97 23.06
CA ASP A 72 0.07 21.18 23.79
C ASP A 72 1.59 21.36 23.81
N VAL A 73 2.33 20.56 23.02
CA VAL A 73 3.79 20.66 22.96
C VAL A 73 4.23 21.95 22.28
N GLU A 74 5.23 22.63 22.84
CA GLU A 74 5.84 23.81 22.23
C GLU A 74 6.55 23.42 20.94
N LEU A 75 6.19 24.08 19.83
CA LEU A 75 6.74 23.83 18.50
C LEU A 75 7.73 24.92 18.10
N GLU A 76 8.79 24.53 17.38
CA GLU A 76 9.75 25.43 16.77
C GLU A 76 9.97 25.07 15.30
N GLU A 77 10.52 25.99 14.49
CA GLU A 77 10.90 25.71 13.10
C GLU A 77 12.02 24.67 13.06
N SER A 78 11.85 23.66 12.23
CA SER A 78 12.84 22.58 12.10
C SER A 78 14.04 22.94 11.24
N GLY A 79 13.92 23.95 10.38
CA GLY A 79 14.89 24.28 9.33
C GLY A 79 14.88 23.31 8.15
N ILE A 80 13.85 22.46 8.04
CA ILE A 80 13.69 21.47 6.97
C ILE A 80 12.34 21.69 6.28
N ASP A 81 12.37 21.97 4.96
CA ASP A 81 11.17 22.34 4.19
C ASP A 81 10.03 21.34 4.28
N TRP A 82 10.33 20.02 4.13
CA TRP A 82 9.28 19.00 4.17
C TRP A 82 8.71 18.75 5.57
N LEU A 83 9.45 19.08 6.65
CA LEU A 83 9.06 18.85 8.04
C LEU A 83 8.29 20.05 8.62
N GLY A 84 8.68 21.28 8.29
CA GLY A 84 8.14 22.50 8.86
C GLY A 84 8.45 22.61 10.35
N LYS A 85 7.41 22.72 11.20
CA LYS A 85 7.57 22.81 12.67
C LYS A 85 7.64 21.43 13.31
N LYS A 86 8.49 21.31 14.35
CA LYS A 86 8.66 20.14 15.21
C LYS A 86 8.55 20.50 16.68
N PRO A 87 8.31 19.55 17.61
CA PRO A 87 8.48 19.78 19.05
C PRO A 87 9.88 20.30 19.38
N LYS A 88 9.97 21.32 20.22
CA LYS A 88 11.24 21.99 20.59
C LYS A 88 12.26 21.03 21.19
N HIS A 89 11.82 20.04 21.96
CA HIS A 89 12.70 19.05 22.59
C HIS A 89 13.19 17.96 21.63
N TRP A 90 12.63 17.86 20.41
CA TRP A 90 13.09 16.88 19.42
C TRP A 90 14.36 17.35 18.72
N LYS A 91 15.22 16.39 18.41
CA LYS A 91 16.44 16.64 17.60
C LYS A 91 16.18 16.30 16.13
N VAL A 92 16.88 16.99 15.24
CA VAL A 92 16.94 16.62 13.83
C VAL A 92 18.25 15.88 13.62
N LYS A 93 18.18 14.69 13.02
CA LYS A 93 19.35 13.86 12.74
C LYS A 93 19.28 13.29 11.32
N ARG A 94 20.43 12.97 10.75
CA ARG A 94 20.52 12.25 9.49
C ARG A 94 20.25 10.77 9.71
N ILE A 95 19.77 10.04 8.70
CA ILE A 95 19.54 8.59 8.79
C ILE A 95 20.81 7.89 9.29
N LYS A 96 21.99 8.22 8.76
CA LYS A 96 23.26 7.61 9.17
C LYS A 96 23.60 7.78 10.66
N ASP A 97 23.01 8.76 11.33
CA ASP A 97 23.27 9.03 12.75
C ASP A 97 22.34 8.17 13.66
N ILE A 98 21.29 7.55 13.10
CA ILE A 98 20.26 6.78 13.84
C ILE A 98 20.04 5.36 13.31
N ALA A 99 20.52 5.06 12.09
CA ALA A 99 20.42 3.74 11.47
C ALA A 99 21.59 3.46 10.56
N THR A 100 21.86 2.19 10.31
CA THR A 100 22.82 1.72 9.31
C THR A 100 22.07 1.25 8.07
N ILE A 101 22.40 1.78 6.91
CA ILE A 101 21.85 1.35 5.62
C ILE A 101 22.75 0.28 5.02
N LYS A 102 22.17 -0.85 4.63
CA LYS A 102 22.83 -1.91 3.91
C LYS A 102 22.15 -2.21 2.58
N ASN A 103 22.91 -2.77 1.64
CA ASN A 103 22.39 -3.21 0.35
C ASN A 103 21.79 -4.60 0.46
N GLY A 104 20.71 -4.85 -0.27
CA GLY A 104 20.28 -6.19 -0.58
C GLY A 104 21.24 -6.89 -1.56
N SER A 105 21.00 -8.16 -1.81
CA SER A 105 21.88 -9.02 -2.64
C SER A 105 21.07 -9.91 -3.58
N ASP A 106 21.71 -10.44 -4.62
CA ASP A 106 21.09 -11.43 -5.52
C ASP A 106 20.70 -12.68 -4.71
N TYR A 107 19.52 -13.20 -4.98
CA TYR A 107 18.93 -14.36 -4.29
C TYR A 107 18.92 -15.64 -5.14
N LYS A 108 19.24 -15.55 -6.43
CA LYS A 108 19.02 -16.65 -7.40
C LYS A 108 19.73 -17.94 -7.04
N THR A 109 20.93 -17.85 -6.45
CA THR A 109 21.71 -19.03 -6.06
C THR A 109 21.20 -19.73 -4.80
N ILE A 110 20.36 -19.05 -4.02
CA ILE A 110 19.78 -19.54 -2.77
C ILE A 110 18.25 -19.65 -2.82
N GLN A 111 17.65 -19.45 -4.00
CA GLN A 111 16.20 -19.54 -4.17
C GLN A 111 15.71 -20.94 -3.84
N ALA A 112 14.57 -21.01 -3.14
CA ALA A 112 13.92 -22.24 -2.71
C ALA A 112 12.40 -22.11 -2.76
N ASP A 113 11.69 -23.24 -2.68
CA ASP A 113 10.22 -23.25 -2.59
C ASP A 113 9.71 -22.94 -1.18
N GLU A 114 10.56 -23.15 -0.18
CA GLU A 114 10.29 -22.87 1.23
C GLU A 114 11.55 -22.36 1.96
N GLY A 115 11.41 -21.76 3.13
CA GLY A 115 12.51 -21.24 3.93
C GLY A 115 12.31 -19.79 4.35
N TYR A 116 13.36 -18.96 4.17
CA TYR A 116 13.30 -17.55 4.57
C TYR A 116 12.70 -16.69 3.46
N PRO A 117 11.82 -15.72 3.79
CA PRO A 117 11.18 -14.87 2.78
C PRO A 117 12.21 -14.03 2.03
N VAL A 118 12.10 -14.03 0.70
CA VAL A 118 12.82 -13.12 -0.20
C VAL A 118 11.91 -11.95 -0.52
N ILE A 119 12.35 -10.72 -0.18
CA ILE A 119 11.53 -9.52 -0.22
C ILE A 119 12.07 -8.55 -1.27
N GLY A 120 11.20 -8.13 -2.15
CA GLY A 120 11.39 -7.06 -3.12
C GLY A 120 10.49 -5.86 -2.81
N SER A 121 10.47 -4.84 -3.68
CA SER A 121 9.68 -3.62 -3.51
C SER A 121 8.16 -3.85 -3.51
N GLY A 122 7.70 -4.99 -4.01
CA GLY A 122 6.31 -5.44 -3.97
C GLY A 122 5.94 -6.30 -2.75
N GLY A 123 6.88 -6.57 -1.85
CA GLY A 123 6.74 -7.49 -0.73
C GLY A 123 7.44 -8.82 -0.98
N GLN A 124 7.08 -9.83 -0.20
CA GLN A 124 7.59 -11.20 -0.38
C GLN A 124 7.07 -11.81 -1.69
N PHE A 125 7.94 -12.50 -2.44
CA PHE A 125 7.55 -13.14 -3.71
C PHE A 125 8.14 -14.55 -3.90
N THR A 126 9.13 -14.95 -3.10
CA THR A 126 9.71 -16.30 -3.10
C THR A 126 10.39 -16.56 -1.74
N TYR A 127 11.08 -17.69 -1.62
CA TYR A 127 11.85 -18.07 -0.45
C TYR A 127 13.33 -18.33 -0.81
N ALA A 128 14.17 -18.40 0.22
CA ALA A 128 15.60 -18.71 0.12
C ALA A 128 16.01 -19.70 1.21
N THR A 129 17.06 -20.48 0.95
CA THR A 129 17.67 -21.42 1.92
C THR A 129 18.46 -20.69 3.01
N ASP A 130 18.80 -19.40 2.79
CA ASP A 130 19.59 -18.57 3.70
C ASP A 130 18.94 -17.18 3.87
N TYR A 131 19.40 -16.41 4.87
CA TYR A 131 18.91 -15.07 5.18
C TYR A 131 20.06 -14.08 5.26
N ILE A 132 19.79 -12.82 4.87
CA ILE A 132 20.78 -11.75 4.90
C ILE A 132 20.81 -11.03 6.25
N TYR A 133 19.68 -11.06 6.98
CA TYR A 133 19.55 -10.44 8.29
C TYR A 133 18.45 -11.11 9.13
N ASP A 134 18.65 -11.13 10.46
CA ASP A 134 17.70 -11.63 11.44
C ASP A 134 17.33 -10.49 12.41
N GLY A 135 16.07 -10.08 12.44
CA GLY A 135 15.56 -9.04 13.32
C GLY A 135 14.72 -7.96 12.62
N GLU A 136 14.56 -6.84 13.33
CA GLU A 136 13.78 -5.70 12.82
C GLU A 136 14.56 -4.89 11.80
N ALA A 137 13.95 -4.60 10.66
CA ALA A 137 14.52 -3.72 9.65
C ALA A 137 13.44 -2.92 8.91
N VAL A 138 13.83 -1.77 8.35
CA VAL A 138 13.03 -1.02 7.38
C VAL A 138 13.62 -1.26 6.00
N LEU A 139 12.81 -1.78 5.07
CA LEU A 139 13.23 -2.03 3.70
C LEU A 139 12.82 -0.84 2.83
N LEU A 140 13.74 -0.35 2.01
CA LEU A 140 13.54 0.78 1.08
C LEU A 140 13.88 0.36 -0.34
N GLY A 141 13.07 0.79 -1.30
CA GLY A 141 13.39 0.59 -2.72
C GLY A 141 14.63 1.40 -3.13
N ARG A 142 15.56 0.74 -3.83
CA ARG A 142 16.73 1.35 -4.46
C ARG A 142 16.45 1.70 -5.92
N LYS A 143 15.71 0.81 -6.62
CA LYS A 143 15.33 0.96 -8.04
C LYS A 143 13.88 0.50 -8.23
N GLY A 144 13.16 1.15 -9.14
CA GLY A 144 11.76 0.85 -9.44
C GLY A 144 10.81 1.49 -8.43
N THR A 145 10.07 0.71 -7.65
CA THR A 145 9.18 1.23 -6.61
C THR A 145 9.99 1.65 -5.40
N ILE A 146 10.33 2.94 -5.30
CA ILE A 146 11.18 3.48 -4.23
C ILE A 146 10.38 4.06 -3.05
N ASP A 147 9.09 4.38 -3.24
CA ASP A 147 8.23 5.13 -2.33
C ASP A 147 7.32 4.25 -1.44
N LYS A 148 7.63 2.97 -1.34
CA LYS A 148 6.90 1.99 -0.51
C LYS A 148 7.81 1.31 0.50
N PRO A 149 8.16 1.96 1.60
CA PRO A 149 8.89 1.32 2.69
C PRO A 149 8.13 0.12 3.23
N LEU A 150 8.86 -0.91 3.65
CA LEU A 150 8.32 -2.08 4.32
C LEU A 150 8.99 -2.24 5.69
N TYR A 151 8.24 -2.67 6.69
CA TYR A 151 8.76 -3.08 7.98
C TYR A 151 8.78 -4.61 8.05
N VAL A 152 9.88 -5.16 8.55
CA VAL A 152 10.04 -6.60 8.75
C VAL A 152 10.63 -6.87 10.14
N ASN A 153 10.24 -8.00 10.75
CA ASN A 153 10.78 -8.48 12.01
C ASN A 153 10.84 -10.02 11.96
N CYS A 154 11.80 -10.53 11.21
CA CYS A 154 12.05 -11.97 11.04
C CYS A 154 13.42 -12.16 10.39
N LYS A 155 13.80 -13.40 10.14
CA LYS A 155 14.89 -13.73 9.22
C LYS A 155 14.40 -13.51 7.78
N PHE A 156 15.14 -12.73 6.99
CA PHE A 156 14.75 -12.41 5.61
C PHE A 156 15.95 -12.27 4.69
N TRP A 157 15.69 -12.41 3.39
CA TRP A 157 16.58 -11.99 2.33
C TRP A 157 15.93 -10.80 1.59
N VAL A 158 16.74 -9.81 1.22
CA VAL A 158 16.27 -8.66 0.45
C VAL A 158 17.08 -8.53 -0.84
N VAL A 159 16.38 -8.32 -1.96
CA VAL A 159 17.00 -8.29 -3.30
C VAL A 159 17.89 -7.06 -3.50
N ASP A 160 18.82 -7.15 -4.46
CA ASP A 160 19.82 -6.11 -4.79
C ASP A 160 19.24 -4.76 -5.23
N THR A 161 17.95 -4.73 -5.63
CA THR A 161 17.22 -3.50 -5.97
C THR A 161 16.63 -2.79 -4.77
N MET A 162 16.98 -3.21 -3.56
CA MET A 162 16.53 -2.62 -2.30
C MET A 162 17.69 -2.33 -1.34
N PHE A 163 17.40 -1.47 -0.37
CA PHE A 163 18.19 -1.27 0.84
C PHE A 163 17.44 -1.82 2.05
N TYR A 164 18.16 -2.11 3.13
CA TYR A 164 17.57 -2.35 4.44
C TYR A 164 18.30 -1.51 5.50
N LEU A 165 17.51 -0.92 6.40
CA LEU A 165 17.96 -0.06 7.49
C LEU A 165 17.83 -0.80 8.80
N ILE A 166 18.92 -0.83 9.56
CA ILE A 166 18.98 -1.38 10.91
C ILE A 166 19.10 -0.21 11.87
N ALA A 167 18.16 -0.05 12.79
CA ALA A 167 18.16 1.01 13.78
C ALA A 167 19.33 0.87 14.74
N ASN A 168 19.93 1.99 15.17
CA ASN A 168 20.91 2.03 16.25
C ASN A 168 20.20 1.86 17.61
N LYS A 169 20.98 1.61 18.68
CA LYS A 169 20.46 1.37 20.04
C LYS A 169 19.49 2.44 20.59
N ASN A 170 19.58 3.68 20.09
CA ASN A 170 18.75 4.81 20.54
C ASN A 170 17.63 5.16 19.52
N ALA A 171 17.31 4.26 18.62
CA ALA A 171 16.26 4.46 17.63
C ALA A 171 15.32 3.26 17.56
N SER A 172 14.02 3.51 17.45
CA SER A 172 12.99 2.50 17.23
C SER A 172 12.87 2.21 15.75
N THR A 173 13.00 0.94 15.34
CA THR A 173 12.84 0.53 13.94
C THR A 173 11.42 0.81 13.44
N ARG A 174 10.40 0.62 14.28
CA ARG A 174 9.01 0.93 13.95
C ARG A 174 8.79 2.43 13.72
N TYR A 175 9.37 3.29 14.58
CA TYR A 175 9.32 4.73 14.37
C TYR A 175 10.03 5.14 13.07
N LEU A 176 11.21 4.57 12.78
CA LEU A 176 11.91 4.79 11.51
C LEU A 176 11.06 4.37 10.31
N PHE A 177 10.32 3.27 10.40
CA PHE A 177 9.41 2.86 9.35
C PHE A 177 8.35 3.94 9.06
N TYR A 178 7.68 4.45 10.10
CA TYR A 178 6.68 5.51 9.93
C TYR A 178 7.27 6.81 9.39
N THR A 179 8.48 7.16 9.83
CA THR A 179 9.19 8.33 9.30
C THR A 179 9.58 8.12 7.83
N ALA A 180 10.02 6.91 7.47
CA ALA A 180 10.36 6.56 6.09
C ALA A 180 9.17 6.69 5.13
N LEU A 181 7.93 6.50 5.58
CA LEU A 181 6.72 6.74 4.76
C LEU A 181 6.55 8.21 4.33
N LEU A 182 7.25 9.14 4.98
CA LEU A 182 7.18 10.58 4.70
C LEU A 182 8.37 11.11 3.88
N ILE A 183 9.36 10.29 3.57
CA ILE A 183 10.50 10.70 2.74
C ILE A 183 9.97 11.22 1.39
N PRO A 184 10.39 12.41 0.94
CA PRO A 184 10.01 12.95 -0.37
C PRO A 184 10.78 12.24 -1.49
N TYR A 185 10.51 10.97 -1.72
CA TYR A 185 11.23 10.09 -2.63
C TYR A 185 11.40 10.66 -4.04
N LYS A 186 10.40 11.39 -4.53
CA LYS A 186 10.46 12.03 -5.86
C LYS A 186 11.58 13.06 -5.96
N ALA A 187 11.92 13.74 -4.87
CA ALA A 187 13.01 14.72 -4.85
C ALA A 187 14.39 14.06 -4.94
N TYR A 188 14.50 12.80 -4.56
CA TYR A 188 15.74 12.02 -4.61
C TYR A 188 15.87 11.16 -5.87
N SER A 189 14.80 11.01 -6.64
CA SER A 189 14.82 10.17 -7.83
C SER A 189 15.70 10.79 -8.93
N THR A 190 16.76 10.09 -9.30
CA THR A 190 17.74 10.54 -10.29
C THR A 190 17.35 10.21 -11.73
N SER A 191 16.26 9.45 -11.95
CA SER A 191 15.83 9.00 -13.26
C SER A 191 14.32 9.08 -13.41
N THR A 192 13.86 9.52 -14.60
CA THR A 192 12.43 9.57 -14.96
C THR A 192 11.92 8.23 -15.49
N ALA A 193 12.77 7.44 -16.14
CA ALA A 193 12.37 6.15 -16.74
C ALA A 193 12.30 5.02 -15.70
N LEU A 194 13.29 4.96 -14.79
CA LEU A 194 13.30 4.01 -13.68
C LEU A 194 13.73 4.76 -12.41
N PRO A 195 12.79 5.12 -11.52
CA PRO A 195 13.12 5.79 -10.27
C PRO A 195 14.22 5.06 -9.51
N SER A 196 15.22 5.79 -9.05
CA SER A 196 16.35 5.23 -8.29
C SER A 196 16.84 6.20 -7.23
N MET A 197 17.31 5.65 -6.11
CA MET A 197 17.87 6.39 -4.99
C MET A 197 19.26 5.86 -4.68
N THR A 198 20.14 6.76 -4.21
CA THR A 198 21.47 6.37 -3.74
C THR A 198 21.49 6.21 -2.22
N GLN A 199 22.36 5.33 -1.73
CA GLN A 199 22.61 5.20 -0.30
C GLN A 199 23.13 6.52 0.30
N ARG A 200 23.86 7.32 -0.50
CA ARG A 200 24.39 8.63 -0.10
C ARG A 200 23.24 9.60 0.22
N ASP A 201 22.25 9.68 -0.67
CA ASP A 201 21.10 10.58 -0.49
C ASP A 201 20.30 10.20 0.76
N LEU A 202 20.01 8.90 0.91
CA LEU A 202 19.32 8.37 2.10
C LEU A 202 20.11 8.66 3.38
N ASN A 203 21.43 8.43 3.39
CA ASN A 203 22.28 8.68 4.56
C ASN A 203 22.22 10.14 5.04
N HIS A 204 22.01 11.09 4.13
CA HIS A 204 21.97 12.52 4.45
C HIS A 204 20.54 13.04 4.69
N HIS A 205 19.52 12.23 4.42
CA HIS A 205 18.14 12.62 4.69
C HIS A 205 17.94 12.86 6.20
N LEU A 206 17.29 13.98 6.50
CA LEU A 206 17.07 14.45 7.88
C LEU A 206 15.73 13.95 8.41
N PHE A 207 15.76 13.38 9.60
CA PHE A 207 14.58 12.92 10.35
C PHE A 207 14.41 13.68 11.66
N PRO A 208 13.14 13.94 12.08
CA PRO A 208 12.85 14.37 13.43
C PRO A 208 13.04 13.15 14.37
N VAL A 209 13.75 13.34 15.47
CA VAL A 209 14.12 12.26 16.39
C VAL A 209 13.73 12.63 17.81
N PRO A 210 12.57 12.15 18.30
CA PRO A 210 12.17 12.24 19.69
C PRO A 210 13.09 11.43 20.64
N PRO A 211 12.97 11.57 21.96
CA PRO A 211 13.48 10.58 22.92
C PRO A 211 12.97 9.17 22.60
N LEU A 212 13.75 8.13 22.91
CA LEU A 212 13.42 6.74 22.54
C LEU A 212 12.05 6.28 23.07
N SER A 213 11.68 6.67 24.29
CA SER A 213 10.35 6.36 24.85
C SER A 213 9.23 6.95 24.00
N GLU A 214 9.37 8.21 23.59
CA GLU A 214 8.38 8.88 22.75
C GLU A 214 8.33 8.29 21.33
N GLN A 215 9.48 7.84 20.77
CA GLN A 215 9.48 7.08 19.51
C GLN A 215 8.65 5.80 19.62
N GLN A 216 8.77 5.07 20.74
CA GLN A 216 8.00 3.85 20.99
C GLN A 216 6.51 4.14 21.14
N GLU A 217 6.15 5.17 21.92
CA GLU A 217 4.75 5.59 22.08
C GLU A 217 4.10 5.99 20.75
N ILE A 218 4.81 6.77 19.91
CA ILE A 218 4.35 7.16 18.58
C ILE A 218 4.17 5.93 17.70
N ALA A 219 5.12 5.00 17.71
CA ALA A 219 5.05 3.78 16.93
C ALA A 219 3.87 2.89 17.37
N ASP A 220 3.68 2.68 18.67
CA ASP A 220 2.56 1.90 19.22
C ASP A 220 1.21 2.51 18.86
N TYR A 221 1.08 3.83 19.00
CA TYR A 221 -0.12 4.56 18.59
C TYR A 221 -0.41 4.38 17.09
N LEU A 222 0.60 4.57 16.24
CA LEU A 222 0.45 4.46 14.79
C LEU A 222 0.16 3.02 14.35
N ASP A 223 0.76 2.02 14.98
CA ASP A 223 0.47 0.61 14.76
C ASP A 223 -1.01 0.30 15.04
N GLN A 224 -1.53 0.80 16.17
CA GLN A 224 -2.92 0.60 16.54
C GLN A 224 -3.88 1.30 15.57
N GLN A 225 -3.61 2.58 15.24
CA GLN A 225 -4.48 3.34 14.33
C GLN A 225 -4.42 2.78 12.90
N SER A 226 -3.22 2.41 12.44
CA SER A 226 -3.03 1.82 11.11
C SER A 226 -3.81 0.52 10.97
N ARG A 227 -3.70 -0.41 11.94
CA ARG A 227 -4.46 -1.67 11.93
C ARG A 227 -5.97 -1.42 11.85
N LYS A 228 -6.52 -0.54 12.70
CA LYS A 228 -7.95 -0.20 12.66
C LYS A 228 -8.39 0.31 11.29
N ILE A 229 -7.58 1.17 10.67
CA ILE A 229 -7.91 1.72 9.34
C ILE A 229 -7.77 0.63 8.27
N ASP A 230 -6.73 -0.20 8.32
CA ASP A 230 -6.52 -1.29 7.37
C ASP A 230 -7.66 -2.32 7.42
N ASP A 231 -8.17 -2.65 8.62
CA ASP A 231 -9.35 -3.51 8.79
C ASP A 231 -10.61 -2.88 8.17
N ILE A 232 -10.83 -1.57 8.38
CA ILE A 232 -11.96 -0.85 7.76
C ILE A 232 -11.83 -0.86 6.23
N VAL A 233 -10.64 -0.57 5.69
CA VAL A 233 -10.36 -0.57 4.26
C VAL A 233 -10.55 -1.96 3.65
N SER A 234 -10.09 -3.01 4.33
CA SER A 234 -10.29 -4.40 3.92
C SER A 234 -11.77 -4.76 3.84
N ASN A 235 -12.55 -4.41 4.87
CA ASN A 235 -13.99 -4.63 4.88
C ASN A 235 -14.71 -3.86 3.76
N ILE A 236 -14.31 -2.62 3.47
CA ILE A 236 -14.87 -1.84 2.36
C ILE A 236 -14.56 -2.52 1.02
N ASN A 237 -13.34 -2.99 0.79
CA ASN A 237 -12.96 -3.70 -0.43
C ASN A 237 -13.76 -5.00 -0.60
N LEU A 238 -14.00 -5.74 0.48
CA LEU A 238 -14.86 -6.92 0.46
C LEU A 238 -16.31 -6.58 0.05
N GLN A 239 -16.87 -5.47 0.59
CA GLN A 239 -18.22 -5.01 0.23
C GLN A 239 -18.29 -4.62 -1.25
N ILE A 240 -17.28 -3.89 -1.77
CA ILE A 240 -17.20 -3.55 -3.21
C ILE A 240 -17.19 -4.83 -4.06
N GLY A 241 -16.35 -5.80 -3.70
CA GLY A 241 -16.30 -7.09 -4.42
C GLY A 241 -17.64 -7.83 -4.43
N LYS A 242 -18.35 -7.86 -3.29
CA LYS A 242 -19.70 -8.46 -3.21
C LYS A 242 -20.72 -7.74 -4.10
N LEU A 243 -20.69 -6.41 -4.14
CA LEU A 243 -21.59 -5.62 -5.00
C LEU A 243 -21.29 -5.83 -6.50
N GLN A 244 -20.01 -5.95 -6.87
CA GLN A 244 -19.61 -6.27 -8.24
C GLN A 244 -20.08 -7.66 -8.66
N THR A 245 -19.97 -8.64 -7.79
CA THR A 245 -20.48 -9.99 -8.02
C THR A 245 -22.01 -9.99 -8.12
N LEU A 246 -22.70 -9.32 -7.21
CA LEU A 246 -24.15 -9.17 -7.23
C LEU A 246 -24.65 -8.55 -8.54
N ARG A 247 -23.96 -7.50 -9.01
CA ARG A 247 -24.29 -6.87 -10.30
C ARG A 247 -24.19 -7.85 -11.47
N LYS A 248 -23.13 -8.66 -11.52
CA LYS A 248 -22.94 -9.68 -12.56
C LYS A 248 -24.01 -10.76 -12.49
N SER A 249 -24.30 -11.29 -11.31
CA SER A 249 -25.32 -12.31 -11.08
C SER A 249 -26.71 -11.81 -11.49
N LEU A 250 -27.09 -10.60 -11.03
CA LEU A 250 -28.36 -9.98 -11.36
C LEU A 250 -28.58 -9.82 -12.87
N ILE A 251 -27.54 -9.33 -13.60
CA ILE A 251 -27.64 -9.20 -15.07
C ILE A 251 -27.82 -10.58 -15.70
N ASN A 252 -27.07 -11.59 -15.27
CA ASN A 252 -27.17 -12.94 -15.80
C ASN A 252 -28.55 -13.55 -15.56
N GLU A 253 -29.00 -13.57 -14.30
CA GLU A 253 -30.29 -14.16 -13.88
C GLU A 253 -31.48 -13.55 -14.63
N VAL A 254 -31.46 -12.22 -14.86
CA VAL A 254 -32.55 -11.53 -15.54
C VAL A 254 -32.53 -11.79 -17.05
N ILE A 255 -31.33 -11.77 -17.67
CA ILE A 255 -31.19 -11.99 -19.11
C ILE A 255 -31.47 -13.44 -19.50
N THR A 256 -31.10 -14.41 -18.63
CA THR A 256 -31.38 -15.85 -18.86
C THR A 256 -32.79 -16.29 -18.48
N GLY A 257 -33.60 -15.40 -17.90
CA GLY A 257 -34.93 -15.71 -17.43
C GLY A 257 -35.01 -16.54 -16.11
N GLU A 258 -33.86 -16.77 -15.49
CA GLU A 258 -33.81 -17.42 -14.15
C GLU A 258 -34.50 -16.56 -13.09
N ARG A 259 -34.55 -15.25 -13.33
CA ARG A 259 -35.26 -14.29 -12.48
C ARG A 259 -36.31 -13.54 -13.28
N SER A 260 -37.58 -13.82 -13.03
CA SER A 260 -38.70 -13.05 -13.58
C SER A 260 -38.77 -11.66 -12.92
N ILE A 261 -39.03 -10.63 -13.74
CA ILE A 261 -39.24 -9.23 -13.29
C ILE A 261 -40.64 -8.72 -13.66
N VAL A 262 -41.39 -9.52 -14.38
CA VAL A 262 -42.79 -9.27 -14.81
C VAL A 262 -43.72 -10.26 -14.08
#